data_f74cf40dac6947f65bdf753b695afee1
#
_entry.id   f74cf40dac6947f65bdf753b695afee1
#
_cell.length_a   1.000
_cell.length_b   1.000
_cell.length_c   1.000
_cell.angle_alpha   90.00
_cell.angle_beta   90.00
_cell.angle_gamma   90.00
#
_symmetry.space_group_name_H-M   'P 1'
#
loop_
_entity.id
_entity.type
_entity.pdbx_description
1 polymer ?
#
loop_
_entity_poly.entity_id
_entity_poly.type
_entity_poly.pdbx_seq_one_letter_code
_entity_poly.pdbx_strand_id
1 'polypeptide(L)'
;MGQTLAEGGAELLKAALLKVQDRIGVYGDRAEIVHPELYGQQFDVLTALHTRFGEHLDTCMGEYFFRPVEGDPDEAQRFHALITLRSDVPLDNVPELAFAVSITNFYLETGCFALDKATELLVYKNTRTFQGDTPEEILGQECVRLMEESYEIAAKYCTPLLALAEGSMGLEDYMKLVKTDKAP
;
A
#
# COMPACT_ATOMS: atom_id res chain seq x y z
N MET A 1 -24.95 13.94 14.42
CA MET A 1 -23.54 14.37 14.33
C MET A 1 -22.72 13.15 14.64
N GLY A 2 -21.87 12.70 13.72
CA GLY A 2 -20.97 11.57 13.96
C GLY A 2 -19.80 12.01 14.86
N GLN A 3 -19.15 11.04 15.50
CA GLN A 3 -17.93 11.30 16.28
C GLN A 3 -16.78 11.73 15.37
N THR A 4 -15.86 12.49 15.91
CA THR A 4 -14.58 12.83 15.27
C THR A 4 -13.48 11.87 15.71
N LEU A 5 -12.36 11.84 15.00
CA LEU A 5 -11.22 10.97 15.33
C LEU A 5 -10.70 11.22 16.76
N ALA A 6 -10.61 12.48 17.19
CA ALA A 6 -10.19 12.82 18.54
C ALA A 6 -11.19 12.35 19.63
N GLU A 7 -12.50 12.27 19.32
CA GLU A 7 -13.53 11.83 20.25
C GLU A 7 -13.65 10.31 20.35
N GLY A 8 -13.45 9.59 19.23
CA GLY A 8 -13.65 8.14 19.14
C GLY A 8 -12.36 7.31 19.19
N GLY A 9 -11.20 7.93 18.98
CA GLY A 9 -9.90 7.30 19.13
C GLY A 9 -9.78 5.94 18.45
N ALA A 10 -9.31 4.92 19.19
CA ALA A 10 -9.05 3.56 18.70
C ALA A 10 -10.29 2.86 18.09
N GLU A 11 -11.48 3.16 18.60
CA GLU A 11 -12.74 2.58 18.08
C GLU A 11 -13.01 3.02 16.64
N LEU A 12 -12.78 4.30 16.33
CA LEU A 12 -12.95 4.83 14.98
C LEU A 12 -11.89 4.32 14.01
N LEU A 13 -10.64 4.18 14.46
CA LEU A 13 -9.58 3.59 13.65
C LEU A 13 -9.92 2.14 13.28
N LYS A 14 -10.40 1.36 14.25
CA LYS A 14 -10.85 -0.01 14.01
C LYS A 14 -12.07 -0.06 13.08
N ALA A 15 -13.05 0.81 13.27
CA ALA A 15 -14.21 0.89 12.38
C ALA A 15 -13.80 1.23 10.94
N ALA A 16 -12.81 2.10 10.74
CA ALA A 16 -12.27 2.39 9.42
C ALA A 16 -11.58 1.18 8.79
N LEU A 17 -10.78 0.40 9.56
CA LEU A 17 -10.18 -0.84 9.08
C LEU A 17 -11.24 -1.90 8.70
N LEU A 18 -12.32 -2.01 9.47
CA LEU A 18 -13.43 -2.91 9.13
C LEU A 18 -14.11 -2.53 7.80
N LYS A 19 -14.29 -1.23 7.51
CA LYS A 19 -14.80 -0.78 6.20
C LYS A 19 -13.86 -1.17 5.06
N VAL A 20 -12.54 -1.07 5.26
CA VAL A 20 -11.53 -1.53 4.29
C VAL A 20 -11.62 -3.04 4.11
N GLN A 21 -11.75 -3.81 5.20
CA GLN A 21 -11.91 -5.27 5.18
C GLN A 21 -13.14 -5.69 4.38
N ASP A 22 -14.29 -5.06 4.65
CA ASP A 22 -15.53 -5.33 3.93
C ASP A 22 -15.38 -5.07 2.43
N ARG A 23 -14.69 -3.99 2.07
CA ARG A 23 -14.43 -3.65 0.67
C ARG A 23 -13.52 -4.66 -0.03
N ILE A 24 -12.46 -5.12 0.64
CA ILE A 24 -11.59 -6.20 0.14
C ILE A 24 -12.41 -7.48 -0.09
N GLY A 25 -13.31 -7.82 0.83
CA GLY A 25 -14.22 -8.95 0.71
C GLY A 25 -15.13 -8.89 -0.53
N VAL A 26 -15.55 -7.68 -0.97
CA VAL A 26 -16.32 -7.50 -2.21
C VAL A 26 -15.53 -7.94 -3.46
N TYR A 27 -14.21 -7.80 -3.45
CA TYR A 27 -13.33 -8.30 -4.53
C TYR A 27 -13.09 -9.82 -4.47
N GLY A 28 -13.58 -10.50 -3.43
CA GLY A 28 -13.40 -11.93 -3.20
C GLY A 28 -12.07 -12.29 -2.55
N ASP A 29 -11.31 -11.31 -2.09
CA ASP A 29 -10.07 -11.50 -1.36
C ASP A 29 -10.33 -11.73 0.14
N ARG A 30 -9.35 -12.34 0.81
CA ARG A 30 -9.42 -12.59 2.26
C ARG A 30 -8.63 -11.52 3.00
N ALA A 31 -9.23 -11.00 4.06
CA ALA A 31 -8.58 -10.06 4.94
C ALA A 31 -8.95 -10.30 6.40
N GLU A 32 -7.99 -10.10 7.31
CA GLU A 32 -8.19 -10.25 8.75
C GLU A 32 -7.43 -9.16 9.52
N ILE A 33 -7.97 -8.75 10.66
CA ILE A 33 -7.28 -7.84 11.56
C ILE A 33 -6.44 -8.68 12.51
N VAL A 34 -5.13 -8.43 12.51
CA VAL A 34 -4.16 -9.03 13.40
C VAL A 34 -3.63 -7.96 14.39
N HIS A 35 -3.10 -8.40 15.50
CA HIS A 35 -2.63 -7.52 16.59
C HIS A 35 -1.14 -7.76 16.86
N PRO A 36 -0.22 -7.42 15.94
CA PRO A 36 1.19 -7.57 16.17
C PRO A 36 1.67 -6.66 17.29
N GLU A 37 2.63 -7.16 18.06
CA GLU A 37 3.36 -6.36 19.02
C GLU A 37 4.64 -5.84 18.36
N LEU A 38 4.78 -4.52 18.30
CA LEU A 38 5.99 -3.86 17.81
C LEU A 38 6.45 -2.82 18.83
N TYR A 39 7.70 -2.92 19.27
CA TYR A 39 8.28 -2.05 20.31
C TYR A 39 7.46 -2.01 21.61
N GLY A 40 6.84 -3.15 22.00
CA GLY A 40 6.02 -3.25 23.21
C GLY A 40 4.64 -2.60 23.09
N GLN A 41 4.22 -2.21 21.90
CA GLN A 41 2.87 -1.69 21.62
C GLN A 41 2.13 -2.63 20.68
N GLN A 42 0.91 -2.97 21.04
CA GLN A 42 -0.02 -3.66 20.15
C GLN A 42 -0.78 -2.62 19.31
N PHE A 43 -0.93 -2.89 18.01
CA PHE A 43 -1.73 -2.08 17.13
C PHE A 43 -2.47 -2.97 16.12
N ASP A 44 -3.59 -2.48 15.63
CA ASP A 44 -4.38 -3.21 14.65
C ASP A 44 -3.77 -3.09 13.27
N VAL A 45 -3.51 -4.22 12.62
CA VAL A 45 -3.11 -4.32 11.22
C VAL A 45 -4.14 -5.16 10.49
N LEU A 46 -4.78 -4.60 9.49
CA LEU A 46 -5.59 -5.36 8.56
C LEU A 46 -4.65 -5.97 7.51
N THR A 47 -4.49 -7.28 7.56
CA THR A 47 -3.70 -8.05 6.59
C THR A 47 -4.62 -8.65 5.55
N ALA A 48 -4.33 -8.45 4.27
CA ALA A 48 -5.10 -8.96 3.15
C ALA A 48 -4.23 -9.83 2.23
N LEU A 49 -4.81 -10.93 1.77
CA LEU A 49 -4.25 -11.73 0.69
C LEU A 49 -5.00 -11.40 -0.60
N HIS A 50 -4.40 -10.57 -1.44
CA HIS A 50 -4.94 -10.22 -2.74
C HIS A 50 -4.61 -11.30 -3.73
N THR A 51 -5.66 -11.95 -4.26
CA THR A 51 -5.55 -12.95 -5.31
C THR A 51 -5.93 -12.31 -6.65
N ARG A 52 -5.38 -12.80 -7.77
CA ARG A 52 -5.59 -12.23 -9.11
C ARG A 52 -5.03 -10.80 -9.25
N PHE A 53 -3.87 -10.59 -8.68
CA PHE A 53 -3.19 -9.32 -8.69
C PHE A 53 -2.34 -9.16 -9.96
N GLY A 54 -2.41 -8.00 -10.61
CA GLY A 54 -1.70 -7.75 -11.87
C GLY A 54 -2.19 -8.61 -13.06
N GLU A 55 -1.47 -8.54 -14.17
CA GLU A 55 -1.84 -9.25 -15.40
C GLU A 55 -1.69 -10.77 -15.32
N HIS A 56 -0.73 -11.25 -14.53
CA HIS A 56 -0.46 -12.68 -14.34
C HIS A 56 -1.30 -13.31 -13.23
N LEU A 57 -2.21 -12.54 -12.61
CA LEU A 57 -3.06 -13.01 -11.54
C LEU A 57 -2.25 -13.55 -10.35
N ASP A 58 -1.16 -12.87 -10.03
CA ASP A 58 -0.30 -13.19 -8.91
C ASP A 58 -1.02 -13.03 -7.56
N THR A 59 -0.38 -13.47 -6.49
CA THR A 59 -0.85 -13.26 -5.13
C THR A 59 0.11 -12.31 -4.42
N CYS A 60 -0.42 -11.26 -3.82
CA CYS A 60 0.36 -10.34 -3.02
C CYS A 60 -0.29 -10.10 -1.65
N MET A 61 0.49 -9.56 -0.72
CA MET A 61 0.03 -9.24 0.62
C MET A 61 -0.17 -7.74 0.76
N GLY A 62 -1.37 -7.34 1.20
CA GLY A 62 -1.68 -5.98 1.60
C GLY A 62 -1.68 -5.86 3.13
N GLU A 63 -1.13 -4.77 3.66
CA GLU A 63 -1.16 -4.43 5.08
C GLU A 63 -1.66 -2.99 5.23
N TYR A 64 -2.71 -2.81 6.02
CA TYR A 64 -3.38 -1.54 6.22
C TYR A 64 -3.47 -1.23 7.70
N PHE A 65 -2.93 -0.10 8.13
CA PHE A 65 -2.87 0.24 9.55
C PHE A 65 -2.73 1.73 9.79
N PHE A 66 -3.00 2.15 11.03
CA PHE A 66 -2.80 3.51 11.47
C PHE A 66 -1.55 3.64 12.32
N ARG A 67 -0.90 4.79 12.24
CA ARG A 67 0.14 5.22 13.17
C ARG A 67 -0.10 6.67 13.57
N PRO A 68 0.11 7.00 14.86
CA PRO A 68 0.08 8.39 15.29
C PRO A 68 1.18 9.19 14.57
N VAL A 69 0.90 10.45 14.30
CA VAL A 69 1.89 11.40 13.82
C VAL A 69 2.63 11.95 15.02
N GLU A 70 3.90 11.60 15.17
CA GLU A 70 4.71 12.00 16.32
C GLU A 70 4.80 13.53 16.43
N GLY A 71 4.55 14.04 17.63
CA GLY A 71 4.65 15.47 17.94
C GLY A 71 3.49 16.32 17.42
N ASP A 72 2.46 15.72 16.85
CA ASP A 72 1.25 16.45 16.45
C ASP A 72 0.35 16.72 17.67
N PRO A 73 0.06 18.00 18.00
CA PRO A 73 -0.76 18.34 19.15
C PRO A 73 -2.25 17.96 18.96
N ASP A 74 -2.69 17.77 17.72
CA ASP A 74 -4.08 17.44 17.36
C ASP A 74 -4.32 15.93 17.21
N GLU A 75 -3.37 15.10 17.69
CA GLU A 75 -3.46 13.63 17.67
C GLU A 75 -3.73 13.05 16.27
N ALA A 76 -3.17 13.67 15.24
CA ALA A 76 -3.32 13.21 13.87
C ALA A 76 -2.85 11.76 13.71
N GLN A 77 -3.59 11.02 12.89
CA GLN A 77 -3.28 9.63 12.56
C GLN A 77 -2.90 9.50 11.09
N ARG A 78 -1.90 8.71 10.81
CA ARG A 78 -1.50 8.37 9.44
C ARG A 78 -1.95 6.96 9.10
N PHE A 79 -2.83 6.85 8.13
CA PHE A 79 -3.18 5.56 7.54
C PHE A 79 -2.13 5.16 6.52
N HIS A 80 -1.69 3.91 6.60
CA HIS A 80 -0.71 3.30 5.71
C HIS A 80 -1.37 2.19 4.91
N ALA A 81 -1.11 2.16 3.62
CA ALA A 81 -1.36 1.03 2.74
C ALA A 81 -0.01 0.54 2.20
N LEU A 82 0.36 -0.68 2.56
CA LEU A 82 1.56 -1.36 2.07
C LEU A 82 1.12 -2.56 1.26
N ILE A 83 1.62 -2.71 0.04
CA ILE A 83 1.38 -3.88 -0.81
C ILE A 83 2.71 -4.51 -1.15
N THR A 84 2.99 -5.67 -0.58
CA THR A 84 4.20 -6.45 -0.85
C THR A 84 4.00 -7.22 -2.14
N LEU A 85 4.72 -6.83 -3.19
CA LEU A 85 4.68 -7.47 -4.50
C LEU A 85 5.52 -8.75 -4.52
N ARG A 86 6.67 -8.71 -3.86
CA ARG A 86 7.59 -9.85 -3.77
C ARG A 86 8.44 -9.77 -2.51
N SER A 87 8.73 -10.93 -1.90
CA SER A 87 9.51 -11.08 -0.68
C SER A 87 10.87 -11.78 -0.87
N ASP A 88 11.25 -12.06 -2.13
CA ASP A 88 12.48 -12.79 -2.47
C ASP A 88 13.04 -12.26 -3.81
N VAL A 89 13.23 -10.95 -3.91
CA VAL A 89 13.74 -10.30 -5.13
C VAL A 89 15.16 -10.79 -5.43
N PRO A 90 15.41 -11.34 -6.64
CA PRO A 90 16.76 -11.77 -7.03
C PRO A 90 17.76 -10.61 -7.00
N LEU A 91 18.88 -10.80 -6.30
CA LEU A 91 19.88 -9.74 -6.11
C LEU A 91 20.65 -9.37 -7.38
N ASP A 92 20.71 -10.25 -8.37
CA ASP A 92 21.47 -10.05 -9.61
C ASP A 92 20.94 -8.86 -10.45
N ASN A 93 19.64 -8.60 -10.39
CA ASN A 93 18.98 -7.54 -11.17
C ASN A 93 18.62 -6.30 -10.32
N VAL A 94 19.06 -6.24 -9.06
CA VAL A 94 18.76 -5.13 -8.15
C VAL A 94 19.11 -3.74 -8.71
N PRO A 95 20.25 -3.51 -9.37
CA PRO A 95 20.57 -2.19 -9.92
C PRO A 95 19.56 -1.72 -10.98
N GLU A 96 19.15 -2.59 -11.89
CA GLU A 96 18.17 -2.27 -12.93
C GLU A 96 16.78 -2.09 -12.35
N LEU A 97 16.38 -2.95 -11.42
CA LEU A 97 15.13 -2.82 -10.71
C LEU A 97 15.05 -1.53 -9.88
N ALA A 98 16.11 -1.16 -9.17
CA ALA A 98 16.17 0.09 -8.41
C ALA A 98 16.03 1.32 -9.32
N PHE A 99 16.62 1.28 -10.50
CA PHE A 99 16.47 2.32 -11.50
C PHE A 99 15.05 2.38 -12.05
N ALA A 100 14.44 1.23 -12.37
CA ALA A 100 13.04 1.14 -12.80
C ALA A 100 12.08 1.68 -11.75
N VAL A 101 12.26 1.31 -10.48
CA VAL A 101 11.50 1.84 -9.33
C VAL A 101 11.63 3.37 -9.25
N SER A 102 12.85 3.91 -9.40
CA SER A 102 13.07 5.36 -9.38
C SER A 102 12.33 6.09 -10.51
N ILE A 103 12.38 5.53 -11.74
CA ILE A 103 11.65 6.09 -12.88
C ILE A 103 10.14 6.02 -12.66
N THR A 104 9.64 4.88 -12.20
CA THR A 104 8.20 4.72 -11.92
C THR A 104 7.74 5.76 -10.91
N ASN A 105 8.46 5.90 -9.80
CA ASN A 105 8.14 6.87 -8.76
C ASN A 105 8.15 8.32 -9.25
N PHE A 106 8.98 8.65 -10.23
CA PHE A 106 9.00 9.98 -10.83
C PHE A 106 7.68 10.32 -11.54
N TYR A 107 6.98 9.31 -12.04
CA TYR A 107 5.72 9.50 -12.77
C TYR A 107 4.47 9.25 -11.92
N LEU A 108 4.60 8.69 -10.71
CA LEU A 108 3.45 8.48 -9.83
C LEU A 108 2.98 9.81 -9.21
N GLU A 109 1.67 9.97 -9.14
CA GLU A 109 1.04 11.10 -8.45
C GLU A 109 0.91 10.85 -6.95
N THR A 110 0.74 9.58 -6.54
CA THR A 110 0.55 9.18 -5.16
C THR A 110 1.35 7.92 -4.85
N GLY A 111 1.79 7.80 -3.60
CA GLY A 111 2.55 6.65 -3.13
C GLY A 111 3.92 6.51 -3.77
N CYS A 112 4.57 5.41 -3.49
CA CYS A 112 5.86 5.06 -4.10
C CYS A 112 6.14 3.56 -4.02
N PHE A 113 6.87 3.03 -4.99
CA PHE A 113 7.53 1.73 -4.87
C PHE A 113 8.82 1.87 -4.06
N ALA A 114 9.11 0.85 -3.28
CA ALA A 114 10.35 0.76 -2.52
C ALA A 114 10.95 -0.63 -2.66
N LEU A 115 12.27 -0.66 -2.85
CA LEU A 115 13.06 -1.88 -2.85
C LEU A 115 13.95 -1.87 -1.61
N ASP A 116 13.74 -2.82 -0.72
CA ASP A 116 14.62 -3.05 0.42
C ASP A 116 15.55 -4.22 0.12
N LYS A 117 16.82 -3.88 -0.14
CA LYS A 117 17.86 -4.86 -0.45
C LYS A 117 18.19 -5.78 0.74
N ALA A 118 18.00 -5.29 1.99
CA ALA A 118 18.35 -6.08 3.17
C ALA A 118 17.34 -7.20 3.45
N THR A 119 16.07 -6.95 3.12
CA THR A 119 14.97 -7.89 3.29
C THR A 119 14.49 -8.50 1.97
N GLU A 120 15.11 -8.12 0.84
CA GLU A 120 14.74 -8.57 -0.51
C GLU A 120 13.27 -8.28 -0.87
N LEU A 121 12.71 -7.21 -0.27
CA LEU A 121 11.31 -6.84 -0.47
C LEU A 121 11.14 -5.80 -1.56
N LEU A 122 10.18 -6.05 -2.47
CA LEU A 122 9.62 -5.05 -3.37
C LEU A 122 8.20 -4.73 -2.91
N VAL A 123 7.97 -3.49 -2.48
CA VAL A 123 6.69 -3.06 -1.94
C VAL A 123 6.20 -1.77 -2.61
N TYR A 124 4.89 -1.60 -2.68
CA TYR A 124 4.26 -0.31 -2.92
C TYR A 124 3.77 0.26 -1.59
N LYS A 125 4.00 1.55 -1.36
CA LYS A 125 3.59 2.28 -0.14
C LYS A 125 2.76 3.47 -0.51
N ASN A 126 1.63 3.65 0.18
CA ASN A 126 0.84 4.86 0.11
C ASN A 126 0.38 5.27 1.51
N THR A 127 0.24 6.57 1.77
CA THR A 127 -0.15 7.06 3.09
C THR A 127 -1.04 8.28 3.00
N ARG A 128 -1.93 8.43 3.98
CA ARG A 128 -2.76 9.62 4.17
C ARG A 128 -2.83 10.00 5.64
N THR A 129 -2.66 11.28 5.93
CA THR A 129 -2.79 11.81 7.29
C THR A 129 -4.21 12.34 7.50
N PHE A 130 -4.80 12.01 8.64
CA PHE A 130 -6.10 12.46 9.11
C PHE A 130 -5.92 13.26 10.39
N GLN A 131 -6.55 14.42 10.45
CA GLN A 131 -6.52 15.29 11.61
C GLN A 131 -7.52 14.79 12.67
N GLY A 132 -7.34 15.22 13.94
CA GLY A 132 -8.20 14.82 15.04
C GLY A 132 -9.69 15.20 14.87
N ASP A 133 -9.99 16.22 14.09
CA ASP A 133 -11.35 16.67 13.77
C ASP A 133 -12.00 15.94 12.59
N THR A 134 -11.30 14.94 11.99
CA THR A 134 -11.81 14.15 10.86
C THR A 134 -13.05 13.35 11.30
N PRO A 135 -14.22 13.54 10.64
CA PRO A 135 -15.43 12.79 10.95
C PRO A 135 -15.27 11.29 10.59
N GLU A 136 -15.91 10.42 11.38
CA GLU A 136 -15.90 8.95 11.18
C GLU A 136 -16.24 8.53 9.76
N GLU A 137 -17.27 9.13 9.17
CA GLU A 137 -17.72 8.77 7.83
C GLU A 137 -16.64 9.05 6.78
N ILE A 138 -15.99 10.21 6.87
CA ILE A 138 -14.90 10.63 5.97
C ILE A 138 -13.69 9.74 6.18
N LEU A 139 -13.31 9.45 7.43
CA LEU A 139 -12.17 8.58 7.75
C LEU A 139 -12.29 7.24 7.03
N GLY A 140 -13.43 6.55 7.21
CA GLY A 140 -13.64 5.24 6.61
C GLY A 140 -13.67 5.26 5.08
N GLN A 141 -14.34 6.25 4.47
CA GLN A 141 -14.41 6.39 3.00
C GLN A 141 -13.03 6.66 2.39
N GLU A 142 -12.24 7.54 3.00
CA GLU A 142 -10.91 7.89 2.51
C GLU A 142 -9.90 6.75 2.69
N CYS A 143 -10.03 5.93 3.76
CA CYS A 143 -9.22 4.73 3.91
C CYS A 143 -9.53 3.69 2.82
N VAL A 144 -10.80 3.48 2.51
CA VAL A 144 -11.22 2.60 1.40
C VAL A 144 -10.66 3.12 0.08
N ARG A 145 -10.81 4.42 -0.20
CA ARG A 145 -10.29 5.03 -1.43
C ARG A 145 -8.78 4.87 -1.54
N LEU A 146 -8.03 5.11 -0.46
CA LEU A 146 -6.58 4.95 -0.48
C LEU A 146 -6.16 3.50 -0.72
N MET A 147 -6.88 2.53 -0.15
CA MET A 147 -6.65 1.11 -0.40
C MET A 147 -6.88 0.77 -1.87
N GLU A 148 -7.99 1.22 -2.48
CA GLU A 148 -8.32 0.98 -3.89
C GLU A 148 -7.28 1.61 -4.82
N GLU A 149 -6.94 2.88 -4.63
CA GLU A 149 -5.89 3.57 -5.39
C GLU A 149 -4.55 2.82 -5.29
N SER A 150 -4.20 2.36 -4.09
CA SER A 150 -2.96 1.63 -3.86
C SER A 150 -2.96 0.28 -4.57
N TYR A 151 -4.09 -0.45 -4.52
CA TYR A 151 -4.26 -1.71 -5.22
C TYR A 151 -4.12 -1.53 -6.74
N GLU A 152 -4.81 -0.56 -7.33
CA GLU A 152 -4.79 -0.30 -8.77
C GLU A 152 -3.39 0.06 -9.27
N ILE A 153 -2.69 0.98 -8.57
CA ILE A 153 -1.33 1.39 -8.95
C ILE A 153 -0.36 0.21 -8.81
N ALA A 154 -0.40 -0.49 -7.69
CA ALA A 154 0.47 -1.62 -7.45
C ALA A 154 0.23 -2.75 -8.47
N ALA A 155 -1.04 -3.09 -8.77
CA ALA A 155 -1.40 -4.09 -9.76
C ALA A 155 -0.91 -3.73 -11.18
N LYS A 156 -1.02 -2.46 -11.55
CA LYS A 156 -0.58 -1.96 -12.87
C LYS A 156 0.91 -2.17 -13.12
N TYR A 157 1.75 -1.94 -12.11
CA TYR A 157 3.20 -2.02 -12.24
C TYR A 157 3.79 -3.34 -11.73
N CYS A 158 3.00 -4.22 -11.10
CA CYS A 158 3.46 -5.49 -10.53
C CYS A 158 4.14 -6.35 -11.58
N THR A 159 3.41 -6.74 -12.61
CA THR A 159 3.90 -7.64 -13.66
C THR A 159 5.20 -7.15 -14.32
N PRO A 160 5.31 -5.90 -14.83
CA PRO A 160 6.54 -5.44 -15.47
C PRO A 160 7.71 -5.28 -14.48
N LEU A 161 7.48 -4.89 -13.23
CA LEU A 161 8.54 -4.82 -12.22
C LEU A 161 9.05 -6.21 -11.84
N LEU A 162 8.15 -7.19 -11.70
CA LEU A 162 8.55 -8.58 -11.43
C LEU A 162 9.29 -9.20 -12.61
N ALA A 163 8.84 -8.98 -13.85
CA ALA A 163 9.52 -9.43 -15.05
C ALA A 163 10.95 -8.88 -15.17
N LEU A 164 11.14 -7.61 -14.77
CA LEU A 164 12.46 -7.00 -14.71
C LEU A 164 13.31 -7.59 -13.58
N ALA A 165 12.72 -7.82 -12.40
CA ALA A 165 13.40 -8.46 -11.27
C ALA A 165 13.89 -9.88 -11.63
N GLU A 166 13.13 -10.62 -12.42
CA GLU A 166 13.46 -11.98 -12.91
C GLU A 166 14.37 -12.00 -14.14
N GLY A 167 14.67 -10.83 -14.73
CA GLY A 167 15.47 -10.73 -15.94
C GLY A 167 14.76 -11.18 -17.22
N SER A 168 13.44 -11.39 -17.18
CA SER A 168 12.62 -11.74 -18.36
C SER A 168 12.21 -10.50 -19.17
N MET A 169 12.38 -9.30 -18.62
CA MET A 169 12.20 -8.00 -19.27
C MET A 169 13.48 -7.17 -19.14
N GLY A 170 13.90 -6.48 -20.20
CA GLY A 170 15.00 -5.53 -20.14
C GLY A 170 14.54 -4.13 -19.71
N LEU A 171 15.47 -3.36 -19.13
CA LEU A 171 15.18 -1.99 -18.67
C LEU A 171 14.66 -1.07 -19.78
N GLU A 172 15.19 -1.20 -21.01
CA GLU A 172 14.74 -0.38 -22.14
C GLU A 172 13.27 -0.62 -22.49
N ASP A 173 12.80 -1.87 -22.44
CA ASP A 173 11.41 -2.23 -22.72
C ASP A 173 10.49 -1.77 -21.60
N TYR A 174 10.93 -1.90 -20.35
CA TYR A 174 10.23 -1.32 -19.21
C TYR A 174 10.06 0.20 -19.36
N MET A 175 11.11 0.91 -19.72
CA MET A 175 11.06 2.38 -19.92
C MET A 175 10.10 2.79 -21.04
N LYS A 176 9.99 2.02 -22.13
CA LYS A 176 9.01 2.26 -23.19
C LYS A 176 7.58 2.14 -22.66
N LEU A 177 7.32 1.09 -21.87
CA LEU A 177 6.02 0.84 -21.26
C LEU A 177 5.60 2.01 -20.36
N VAL A 178 6.44 2.43 -19.42
CA VAL A 178 6.13 3.52 -18.47
C VAL A 178 5.91 4.86 -19.19
N LYS A 179 6.66 5.15 -20.28
CA LYS A 179 6.49 6.38 -21.08
C LYS A 179 5.21 6.38 -21.89
N THR A 180 4.83 5.24 -22.47
CA THR A 180 3.61 5.12 -23.31
C THR A 180 2.35 5.33 -22.49
N ASP A 181 2.38 4.93 -21.24
CA ASP A 181 1.26 5.08 -20.29
C ASP A 181 0.97 6.54 -19.90
N LYS A 182 1.90 7.46 -20.19
CA LYS A 182 1.83 8.91 -19.87
C LYS A 182 1.75 9.80 -21.11
N ALA A 183 1.65 9.20 -22.30
CA ALA A 183 1.35 9.99 -23.50
C ALA A 183 -0.10 10.51 -23.41
N PRO A 184 -0.34 11.83 -23.58
CA PRO A 184 -1.65 12.45 -23.47
C PRO A 184 -2.61 11.95 -24.57
#